data_dfba0811eca245efa486cff4a5e243f0
#
_entry.id   dfba0811eca245efa486cff4a5e243f0
#
_cell.length_a   1.000
_cell.length_b   1.000
_cell.length_c   1.000
_cell.angle_alpha   90.00
_cell.angle_beta   90.00
_cell.angle_gamma   90.00
#
_symmetry.space_group_name_H-M   'P 1'
#
loop_
_entity.id
_entity.type
_entity.pdbx_description
1 polymer ?
#
loop_
_entity_poly.entity_id
_entity_poly.type
_entity_poly.pdbx_seq_one_letter_code
_entity_poly.pdbx_strand_id
1 'polypeptide(L)'
;MRSTVLLAALLLLLVTAKAQPVAYDFTNGLGKNWRIASWQSPDSKPGLNHGVYVPQNVDFVDGVLRLKVEQTQGPDGVISKGAAIWTREKFGYGTYEFVMRMASESPTPNGPGKSDSGTISSAFLYFQNSETEMDIEFLGNKNSIWATNWHNLNLNVQPGYSPDVRTTDEVQNSSLANQFHNYKLVWQPEGVKWYIDGVLVANHHTNVPVAPAYIILQIRGTNSDQWGGKATLDVTRYAYVKSIRFYPA
;
A
#
# COMPACT_ATOMS: atom_id res chain seq x y z
N MET A 1 -34.50 55.00 -36.16
CA MET A 1 -33.34 54.06 -36.23
C MET A 1 -33.25 53.28 -34.94
N ARG A 2 -33.60 51.99 -34.96
CA ARG A 2 -33.54 51.12 -33.80
C ARG A 2 -32.31 50.19 -33.99
N SER A 3 -31.29 50.33 -33.13
CA SER A 3 -30.12 49.50 -33.14
C SER A 3 -30.44 48.20 -32.38
N THR A 4 -30.39 47.08 -33.08
CA THR A 4 -30.52 45.76 -32.51
C THR A 4 -29.11 45.27 -32.10
N VAL A 5 -28.86 45.15 -30.81
CA VAL A 5 -27.61 44.56 -30.29
C VAL A 5 -27.78 43.04 -30.29
N LEU A 6 -27.02 42.36 -31.12
CA LEU A 6 -26.90 40.89 -31.14
C LEU A 6 -25.97 40.47 -30.02
N LEU A 7 -26.48 39.85 -28.98
CA LEU A 7 -25.68 39.21 -27.92
C LEU A 7 -25.30 37.78 -28.38
N ALA A 8 -24.07 37.60 -28.79
CA ALA A 8 -23.52 36.27 -29.11
C ALA A 8 -23.14 35.59 -27.79
N ALA A 9 -23.91 34.60 -27.37
CA ALA A 9 -23.54 33.71 -26.23
C ALA A 9 -22.47 32.74 -26.70
N LEU A 10 -21.23 32.94 -26.20
CA LEU A 10 -20.13 31.99 -26.40
C LEU A 10 -20.30 30.81 -25.42
N LEU A 11 -20.79 29.69 -25.89
CA LEU A 11 -20.90 28.46 -25.14
C LEU A 11 -19.48 27.83 -25.03
N LEU A 12 -18.75 28.05 -23.92
CA LEU A 12 -17.53 27.35 -23.63
C LEU A 12 -17.88 25.91 -23.30
N LEU A 13 -17.70 24.98 -24.23
CA LEU A 13 -17.64 23.54 -23.96
C LEU A 13 -16.34 23.24 -23.19
N LEU A 14 -16.46 23.19 -21.87
CA LEU A 14 -15.40 22.57 -21.04
C LEU A 14 -15.38 21.07 -21.33
N VAL A 15 -14.56 20.67 -22.30
CA VAL A 15 -14.18 19.25 -22.44
C VAL A 15 -13.27 18.93 -21.27
N THR A 16 -13.83 18.36 -20.20
CA THR A 16 -13.05 17.78 -19.13
C THR A 16 -12.34 16.56 -19.72
N ALA A 17 -11.05 16.69 -19.99
CA ALA A 17 -10.24 15.55 -20.38
C ALA A 17 -10.30 14.53 -19.22
N LYS A 18 -10.89 13.35 -19.49
CA LYS A 18 -10.84 12.26 -18.52
C LYS A 18 -9.39 11.91 -18.25
N ALA A 19 -9.01 11.82 -16.99
CA ALA A 19 -7.68 11.36 -16.61
C ALA A 19 -7.44 9.96 -17.24
N GLN A 20 -6.24 9.75 -17.77
CA GLN A 20 -5.90 8.50 -18.44
C GLN A 20 -5.55 7.41 -17.41
N PRO A 21 -5.87 6.15 -17.69
CA PRO A 21 -5.38 5.05 -16.89
C PRO A 21 -3.85 5.05 -16.80
N VAL A 22 -3.31 4.71 -15.64
CA VAL A 22 -1.88 4.58 -15.40
C VAL A 22 -1.55 3.13 -15.12
N ALA A 23 -0.49 2.62 -15.75
CA ALA A 23 -0.01 1.26 -15.53
C ALA A 23 1.50 1.31 -15.22
N TYR A 24 1.88 0.52 -14.22
CA TYR A 24 3.26 0.25 -13.88
C TYR A 24 3.50 -1.26 -13.99
N ASP A 25 4.43 -1.66 -14.81
CA ASP A 25 5.10 -2.94 -14.76
C ASP A 25 6.56 -2.72 -14.38
N PHE A 26 7.22 -3.74 -13.91
CA PHE A 26 8.57 -3.63 -13.36
C PHE A 26 9.60 -4.39 -14.21
N THR A 27 9.26 -4.78 -15.42
CA THR A 27 10.14 -5.52 -16.34
C THR A 27 11.41 -4.76 -16.70
N ASN A 28 11.33 -3.43 -16.72
CA ASN A 28 12.45 -2.51 -17.03
C ASN A 28 12.94 -1.74 -15.77
N GLY A 29 12.71 -2.28 -14.59
CA GLY A 29 13.09 -1.65 -13.32
C GLY A 29 12.04 -0.68 -12.77
N LEU A 30 12.44 0.14 -11.79
CA LEU A 30 11.49 0.97 -11.02
C LEU A 30 10.89 2.13 -11.82
N GLY A 31 11.61 2.64 -12.82
CA GLY A 31 11.18 3.83 -13.57
C GLY A 31 11.20 5.13 -12.74
N LYS A 32 11.08 6.26 -13.45
CA LYS A 32 11.24 7.62 -12.87
C LYS A 32 10.09 8.06 -11.96
N ASN A 33 8.95 7.40 -12.00
CA ASN A 33 7.75 7.79 -11.26
C ASN A 33 7.76 7.33 -9.79
N TRP A 34 8.78 6.60 -9.39
CA TRP A 34 8.92 6.05 -8.05
C TRP A 34 10.07 6.67 -7.26
N ARG A 35 9.97 6.57 -5.96
CA ARG A 35 11.03 6.87 -4.98
C ARG A 35 11.24 5.65 -4.10
N ILE A 36 12.47 5.49 -3.58
CA ILE A 36 12.83 4.44 -2.64
C ILE A 36 13.05 5.07 -1.26
N ALA A 37 12.51 4.42 -0.23
CA ALA A 37 12.65 4.85 1.15
C ALA A 37 14.06 4.57 1.72
N SER A 38 14.54 5.47 2.58
CA SER A 38 15.79 5.33 3.32
C SER A 38 15.68 5.98 4.72
N TRP A 39 14.59 5.68 5.44
CA TRP A 39 14.33 6.23 6.77
C TRP A 39 13.79 5.16 7.72
N GLN A 40 13.60 5.55 8.99
CA GLN A 40 13.04 4.71 10.04
C GLN A 40 11.64 4.21 9.69
N SER A 41 11.40 2.90 9.86
CA SER A 41 10.07 2.33 9.62
C SER A 41 9.10 2.63 10.80
N PRO A 42 7.78 2.59 10.55
CA PRO A 42 6.77 2.88 11.59
C PRO A 42 6.84 1.99 12.84
N ASP A 43 7.29 0.73 12.69
CA ASP A 43 7.40 -0.21 13.82
C ASP A 43 8.72 -0.12 14.57
N SER A 44 9.53 0.92 14.33
CA SER A 44 10.75 1.12 15.08
C SER A 44 10.44 1.57 16.50
N LYS A 45 10.86 0.77 17.49
CA LYS A 45 10.66 1.03 18.92
C LYS A 45 11.99 0.75 19.66
N PRO A 46 12.56 1.74 20.38
CA PRO A 46 13.78 1.55 21.15
C PRO A 46 13.70 0.33 22.08
N GLY A 47 14.78 -0.46 22.15
CA GLY A 47 14.87 -1.65 22.99
C GLY A 47 14.05 -2.87 22.51
N LEU A 48 13.28 -2.75 21.43
CA LEU A 48 12.43 -3.83 20.93
C LEU A 48 12.69 -4.13 19.45
N ASN A 49 12.62 -3.14 18.58
CA ASN A 49 12.80 -3.27 17.14
C ASN A 49 13.38 -1.97 16.56
N HIS A 50 14.58 -2.05 15.94
CA HIS A 50 15.18 -0.94 15.20
C HIS A 50 14.87 -1.10 13.71
N GLY A 51 13.69 -0.65 13.30
CA GLY A 51 13.18 -0.77 11.94
C GLY A 51 13.66 0.37 11.05
N VAL A 52 14.23 0.04 9.88
CA VAL A 52 14.62 1.00 8.85
C VAL A 52 14.26 0.47 7.47
N TYR A 53 13.95 1.37 6.53
CA TYR A 53 13.91 1.04 5.11
C TYR A 53 15.28 1.30 4.50
N VAL A 54 15.77 0.34 3.71
CA VAL A 54 17.06 0.43 3.04
C VAL A 54 16.90 0.20 1.54
N PRO A 55 17.50 1.09 0.70
CA PRO A 55 17.35 0.97 -0.76
C PRO A 55 17.85 -0.36 -1.33
N GLN A 56 18.82 -1.00 -0.69
CA GLN A 56 19.39 -2.29 -1.10
C GLN A 56 18.39 -3.46 -1.01
N ASN A 57 17.27 -3.25 -0.31
CA ASN A 57 16.19 -4.22 -0.17
C ASN A 57 15.11 -4.08 -1.24
N VAL A 58 15.32 -3.19 -2.23
CA VAL A 58 14.50 -3.05 -3.42
C VAL A 58 15.31 -3.55 -4.61
N ASP A 59 14.89 -4.65 -5.23
CA ASP A 59 15.52 -5.19 -6.42
C ASP A 59 14.50 -5.82 -7.39
N PHE A 60 14.96 -6.49 -8.42
CA PHE A 60 14.13 -7.10 -9.46
C PHE A 60 14.61 -8.51 -9.75
N VAL A 61 13.69 -9.43 -9.93
CA VAL A 61 13.96 -10.81 -10.30
C VAL A 61 12.90 -11.28 -11.31
N ASP A 62 13.34 -11.82 -12.44
CA ASP A 62 12.47 -12.28 -13.53
C ASP A 62 11.46 -11.22 -14.01
N GLY A 63 11.86 -9.96 -14.04
CA GLY A 63 11.01 -8.83 -14.43
C GLY A 63 9.94 -8.43 -13.40
N VAL A 64 10.05 -8.93 -12.17
CA VAL A 64 9.14 -8.65 -11.06
C VAL A 64 9.87 -7.81 -10.03
N LEU A 65 9.23 -6.78 -9.49
CA LEU A 65 9.73 -6.04 -8.34
C LEU A 65 9.75 -6.94 -7.11
N ARG A 66 10.90 -6.98 -6.43
CA ARG A 66 11.08 -7.69 -5.17
C ARG A 66 11.43 -6.72 -4.06
N LEU A 67 10.66 -6.76 -2.98
CA LEU A 67 10.91 -6.05 -1.75
C LEU A 67 11.35 -7.06 -0.69
N LYS A 68 12.40 -6.76 0.08
CA LYS A 68 12.98 -7.66 1.09
C LYS A 68 12.86 -7.09 2.48
N VAL A 69 12.77 -7.98 3.47
CA VAL A 69 13.00 -7.66 4.88
C VAL A 69 13.91 -8.69 5.52
N GLU A 70 14.86 -8.21 6.28
CA GLU A 70 15.82 -8.98 7.06
C GLU A 70 15.75 -8.55 8.52
N GLN A 71 15.80 -9.52 9.43
CA GLN A 71 15.78 -9.25 10.86
C GLN A 71 16.93 -10.02 11.54
N THR A 72 17.72 -9.31 12.33
CA THR A 72 18.86 -9.86 13.07
C THR A 72 18.81 -9.38 14.51
N GLN A 73 19.47 -10.12 15.43
CA GLN A 73 19.64 -9.66 16.79
C GLN A 73 20.70 -8.56 16.83
N GLY A 74 20.33 -7.42 17.37
CA GLY A 74 21.26 -6.33 17.70
C GLY A 74 21.53 -6.24 19.21
N PRO A 75 22.44 -5.34 19.65
CA PRO A 75 22.78 -5.18 21.05
C PRO A 75 21.57 -4.68 21.89
N ASP A 76 20.72 -3.85 21.31
CA ASP A 76 19.59 -3.22 22.00
C ASP A 76 18.23 -3.61 21.40
N GLY A 77 18.07 -4.88 20.97
CA GLY A 77 16.86 -5.40 20.39
C GLY A 77 17.02 -5.87 18.95
N VAL A 78 15.92 -6.19 18.29
CA VAL A 78 15.92 -6.65 16.90
C VAL A 78 16.25 -5.50 15.95
N ILE A 79 17.09 -5.74 14.96
CA ILE A 79 17.33 -4.84 13.84
C ILE A 79 16.55 -5.35 12.64
N SER A 80 15.62 -4.54 12.11
CA SER A 80 14.80 -4.87 10.94
C SER A 80 15.14 -3.95 9.77
N LYS A 81 15.64 -4.52 8.67
CA LYS A 81 15.91 -3.79 7.42
C LYS A 81 14.83 -4.17 6.40
N GLY A 82 13.90 -3.28 6.18
CA GLY A 82 12.80 -3.46 5.22
C GLY A 82 13.00 -2.69 3.92
N ALA A 83 11.96 -2.67 3.09
CA ALA A 83 11.91 -1.92 1.85
C ALA A 83 10.57 -1.19 1.70
N ALA A 84 10.60 0.03 1.16
CA ALA A 84 9.41 0.72 0.73
C ALA A 84 9.69 1.58 -0.50
N ILE A 85 8.69 1.66 -1.38
CA ILE A 85 8.70 2.58 -2.51
C ILE A 85 7.37 3.32 -2.56
N TRP A 86 7.39 4.54 -3.13
CA TRP A 86 6.15 5.32 -3.32
C TRP A 86 6.18 6.14 -4.61
N THR A 87 5.00 6.45 -5.13
CA THR A 87 4.85 7.27 -6.33
C THR A 87 5.25 8.72 -6.08
N ARG A 88 5.70 9.42 -7.12
CA ARG A 88 5.96 10.88 -7.06
C ARG A 88 4.68 11.69 -7.16
N GLU A 89 3.68 11.13 -7.81
CA GLU A 89 2.37 11.74 -8.03
C GLU A 89 1.35 11.13 -7.08
N LYS A 90 0.33 11.92 -6.75
CA LYS A 90 -0.83 11.49 -5.97
C LYS A 90 -1.98 11.14 -6.90
N PHE A 91 -2.78 10.17 -6.48
CA PHE A 91 -3.93 9.63 -7.18
C PHE A 91 -5.19 9.82 -6.34
N GLY A 92 -6.31 10.10 -7.00
CA GLY A 92 -7.61 10.33 -6.35
C GLY A 92 -8.58 9.15 -6.51
N TYR A 93 -9.86 9.45 -6.50
CA TYR A 93 -10.91 8.43 -6.70
C TYR A 93 -10.67 7.60 -7.95
N GLY A 94 -10.96 6.31 -7.85
CA GLY A 94 -10.78 5.38 -8.94
C GLY A 94 -10.63 3.93 -8.49
N THR A 95 -10.19 3.10 -9.42
CA THR A 95 -9.91 1.68 -9.19
C THR A 95 -8.40 1.44 -9.23
N TYR A 96 -7.87 0.82 -8.21
CA TYR A 96 -6.47 0.42 -8.07
C TYR A 96 -6.38 -1.09 -8.10
N GLU A 97 -5.51 -1.64 -8.92
CA GLU A 97 -5.26 -3.07 -9.01
C GLU A 97 -3.77 -3.34 -8.75
N PHE A 98 -3.48 -4.28 -7.87
CA PHE A 98 -2.13 -4.69 -7.51
C PHE A 98 -2.01 -6.20 -7.74
N VAL A 99 -1.17 -6.62 -8.68
CA VAL A 99 -0.84 -8.03 -8.85
C VAL A 99 0.42 -8.30 -8.04
N MET A 100 0.24 -8.86 -6.85
CA MET A 100 1.34 -9.06 -5.91
C MET A 100 1.21 -10.36 -5.12
N ARG A 101 2.35 -10.82 -4.62
CA ARG A 101 2.48 -11.91 -3.67
C ARG A 101 2.95 -11.32 -2.35
N MET A 102 2.24 -11.60 -1.28
CA MET A 102 2.55 -11.12 0.06
C MET A 102 3.81 -11.78 0.63
N ALA A 103 4.30 -11.24 1.73
CA ALA A 103 5.58 -11.64 2.34
C ALA A 103 5.66 -13.14 2.58
N SER A 104 6.74 -13.75 2.08
CA SER A 104 7.08 -15.16 2.27
C SER A 104 8.59 -15.37 2.32
N GLU A 105 9.03 -16.55 2.72
CA GLU A 105 10.44 -16.96 2.72
C GLU A 105 10.98 -17.26 1.31
N SER A 106 10.13 -17.30 0.27
CA SER A 106 10.56 -17.67 -1.08
C SER A 106 11.47 -16.62 -1.71
N PRO A 107 12.70 -16.95 -2.09
CA PRO A 107 13.63 -16.01 -2.73
C PRO A 107 13.30 -15.75 -4.21
N THR A 108 12.37 -16.50 -4.79
CA THR A 108 11.92 -16.37 -6.18
C THR A 108 10.42 -16.10 -6.26
N PRO A 109 9.93 -15.36 -7.28
CA PRO A 109 8.53 -14.93 -7.34
C PRO A 109 7.52 -16.10 -7.44
N ASN A 110 7.92 -17.22 -8.02
CA ASN A 110 7.04 -18.39 -8.21
C ASN A 110 7.49 -19.62 -7.38
N GLY A 111 8.51 -19.48 -6.53
CA GLY A 111 8.99 -20.57 -5.70
C GLY A 111 8.06 -20.89 -4.53
N PRO A 112 8.21 -22.06 -3.89
CA PRO A 112 7.50 -22.37 -2.66
C PRO A 112 7.89 -21.42 -1.54
N GLY A 113 6.95 -21.08 -0.69
CA GLY A 113 7.21 -20.24 0.49
C GLY A 113 5.95 -20.11 1.33
N LYS A 114 6.14 -19.88 2.59
CA LYS A 114 5.09 -19.62 3.58
C LYS A 114 5.26 -18.22 4.16
N SER A 115 4.20 -17.68 4.74
CA SER A 115 4.28 -16.49 5.59
C SER A 115 5.02 -16.81 6.88
N ASP A 116 5.57 -15.80 7.50
CA ASP A 116 6.33 -15.95 8.73
C ASP A 116 6.07 -14.78 9.67
N SER A 117 6.17 -15.04 10.98
CA SER A 117 6.02 -14.06 12.04
C SER A 117 7.08 -12.95 11.94
N GLY A 118 6.73 -11.77 12.40
CA GLY A 118 7.63 -10.62 12.41
C GLY A 118 7.65 -9.83 11.11
N THR A 119 6.71 -10.08 10.17
CA THR A 119 6.65 -9.35 8.90
C THR A 119 5.29 -8.74 8.62
N ILE A 120 5.33 -7.58 7.98
CA ILE A 120 4.17 -6.89 7.43
C ILE A 120 4.52 -6.51 5.99
N SER A 121 3.66 -6.88 5.03
CA SER A 121 3.77 -6.43 3.64
C SER A 121 2.47 -5.81 3.18
N SER A 122 2.56 -4.72 2.44
CA SER A 122 1.37 -3.96 2.07
C SER A 122 1.49 -3.22 0.74
N ALA A 123 0.32 -3.00 0.13
CA ALA A 123 0.06 -1.97 -0.85
C ALA A 123 -0.99 -1.03 -0.26
N PHE A 124 -0.75 0.26 -0.29
CA PHE A 124 -1.67 1.22 0.31
C PHE A 124 -1.56 2.59 -0.34
N LEU A 125 -2.58 3.40 -0.10
CA LEU A 125 -2.56 4.81 -0.44
C LEU A 125 -2.37 5.60 0.84
N TYR A 126 -1.52 6.64 0.81
CA TYR A 126 -1.22 7.44 2.00
C TYR A 126 -0.99 8.90 1.69
N PHE A 127 -1.53 9.74 2.53
CA PHE A 127 -1.26 11.17 2.56
C PHE A 127 -1.43 11.75 3.97
N GLN A 128 -0.45 12.54 4.44
CA GLN A 128 -0.44 13.38 5.65
C GLN A 128 -1.15 12.80 6.90
N ASN A 129 -0.40 12.11 7.77
CA ASN A 129 -0.96 11.60 9.04
C ASN A 129 -2.32 10.89 8.87
N SER A 130 -2.47 10.10 7.79
CA SER A 130 -3.71 9.39 7.46
C SER A 130 -4.92 10.31 7.21
N GLU A 131 -4.71 11.57 6.74
CA GLU A 131 -5.80 12.35 6.11
C GLU A 131 -6.45 11.53 5.02
N THR A 132 -5.62 10.83 4.24
CA THR A 132 -6.02 9.77 3.33
C THR A 132 -5.13 8.57 3.55
N GLU A 133 -5.73 7.46 3.95
CA GLU A 133 -5.05 6.17 3.97
C GLU A 133 -6.04 5.04 3.66
N MET A 134 -5.63 4.12 2.80
CA MET A 134 -6.39 2.92 2.47
C MET A 134 -5.44 1.76 2.28
N ASP A 135 -5.57 0.74 3.13
CA ASP A 135 -4.59 -0.31 3.30
C ASP A 135 -5.07 -1.65 2.74
N ILE A 136 -4.12 -2.34 2.13
CA ILE A 136 -4.10 -3.79 1.94
C ILE A 136 -2.88 -4.24 2.71
N GLU A 137 -3.03 -4.55 4.01
CA GLU A 137 -1.90 -4.82 4.89
C GLU A 137 -1.92 -6.28 5.35
N PHE A 138 -0.90 -7.05 4.95
CA PHE A 138 -0.76 -8.46 5.27
C PHE A 138 0.10 -8.65 6.51
N LEU A 139 -0.43 -9.37 7.51
CA LEU A 139 0.27 -9.77 8.72
C LEU A 139 0.78 -11.19 8.60
N GLY A 140 2.10 -11.35 8.59
CA GLY A 140 2.75 -12.65 8.37
C GLY A 140 2.41 -13.72 9.41
N ASN A 141 2.22 -13.33 10.67
CA ASN A 141 1.87 -14.25 11.76
C ASN A 141 0.43 -14.77 11.72
N LYS A 142 -0.46 -14.09 10.99
CA LYS A 142 -1.88 -14.42 10.94
C LYS A 142 -2.34 -14.96 9.59
N ASN A 143 -1.57 -14.79 8.52
CA ASN A 143 -2.03 -15.03 7.14
C ASN A 143 -3.32 -14.27 6.83
N SER A 144 -3.42 -13.04 7.28
CA SER A 144 -4.61 -12.20 7.08
C SER A 144 -4.26 -10.87 6.42
N ILE A 145 -5.22 -10.35 5.67
CA ILE A 145 -5.22 -8.97 5.17
C ILE A 145 -6.07 -8.11 6.11
N TRP A 146 -5.53 -6.96 6.46
CA TRP A 146 -6.29 -5.87 7.06
C TRP A 146 -6.64 -4.87 5.96
N ALA A 147 -7.95 -4.82 5.66
CA ALA A 147 -8.56 -3.84 4.78
C ALA A 147 -8.98 -2.66 5.65
N THR A 148 -8.25 -1.56 5.57
CA THR A 148 -8.47 -0.40 6.45
C THR A 148 -8.57 0.87 5.62
N ASN A 149 -9.45 1.80 6.02
CA ASN A 149 -9.38 3.17 5.56
C ASN A 149 -9.41 4.15 6.73
N TRP A 150 -8.69 5.24 6.55
CA TRP A 150 -8.53 6.32 7.51
C TRP A 150 -8.91 7.65 6.87
N HIS A 151 -9.59 8.48 7.65
CA HIS A 151 -9.87 9.87 7.29
C HIS A 151 -9.59 10.75 8.51
N ASN A 152 -8.32 11.06 8.75
CA ASN A 152 -7.89 11.89 9.86
C ASN A 152 -7.94 13.38 9.47
N LEU A 153 -8.87 14.11 10.04
CA LEU A 153 -9.02 15.56 9.81
C LEU A 153 -8.14 16.41 10.76
N ASN A 154 -7.57 15.81 11.80
CA ASN A 154 -6.66 16.49 12.71
C ASN A 154 -5.20 16.16 12.39
N LEU A 155 -4.63 16.83 11.40
CA LEU A 155 -3.30 16.58 10.87
C LEU A 155 -2.16 16.85 11.86
N ASN A 156 -2.43 17.52 12.98
CA ASN A 156 -1.44 17.81 14.02
C ASN A 156 -1.31 16.68 15.05
N VAL A 157 -2.16 15.68 14.99
CA VAL A 157 -2.21 14.56 15.94
C VAL A 157 -2.13 13.26 15.17
N GLN A 158 -1.32 12.32 15.62
CA GLN A 158 -1.35 10.95 15.12
C GLN A 158 -2.74 10.36 15.37
N PRO A 159 -3.39 9.75 14.37
CA PRO A 159 -4.79 9.33 14.47
C PRO A 159 -5.02 8.22 15.50
N GLY A 160 -3.98 7.49 15.89
CA GLY A 160 -4.13 6.34 16.78
C GLY A 160 -5.03 5.26 16.18
N TYR A 161 -5.66 4.47 17.06
CA TYR A 161 -6.57 3.38 16.63
C TYR A 161 -8.05 3.74 16.87
N SER A 162 -8.38 5.04 16.87
CA SER A 162 -9.76 5.48 17.10
C SER A 162 -10.70 5.06 15.98
N PRO A 163 -11.87 4.49 16.28
CA PRO A 163 -12.89 4.21 15.29
C PRO A 163 -13.50 5.49 14.69
N ASP A 164 -13.29 6.64 15.30
CA ASP A 164 -13.80 7.92 14.79
C ASP A 164 -13.08 8.36 13.48
N VAL A 165 -11.88 7.84 13.23
CA VAL A 165 -11.07 8.18 12.05
C VAL A 165 -10.72 6.96 11.20
N ARG A 166 -11.08 5.75 11.62
CA ARG A 166 -10.70 4.50 10.98
C ARG A 166 -11.86 3.52 10.86
N THR A 167 -11.96 2.84 9.73
CA THR A 167 -12.79 1.65 9.53
C THR A 167 -11.90 0.50 9.08
N THR A 168 -12.07 -0.70 9.62
CA THR A 168 -11.19 -1.84 9.34
C THR A 168 -11.90 -3.18 9.41
N ASP A 169 -11.53 -4.08 8.50
CA ASP A 169 -11.91 -5.49 8.49
C ASP A 169 -10.66 -6.38 8.40
N GLU A 170 -10.65 -7.50 9.13
CA GLU A 170 -9.64 -8.54 8.99
C GLU A 170 -10.17 -9.67 8.10
N VAL A 171 -9.43 -9.96 7.02
CA VAL A 171 -9.78 -10.99 6.03
C VAL A 171 -8.77 -12.13 6.10
N GLN A 172 -9.21 -13.30 6.54
CA GLN A 172 -8.38 -14.50 6.62
C GLN A 172 -8.23 -15.15 5.25
N ASN A 173 -6.99 -15.44 4.83
CA ASN A 173 -6.69 -16.19 3.62
C ASN A 173 -5.28 -16.78 3.68
N SER A 174 -5.18 -18.09 3.70
CA SER A 174 -3.91 -18.83 3.87
C SER A 174 -3.02 -18.88 2.61
N SER A 175 -3.51 -18.47 1.44
CA SER A 175 -2.77 -18.59 0.17
C SER A 175 -1.96 -17.35 -0.21
N LEU A 176 -2.14 -16.22 0.47
CA LEU A 176 -1.63 -14.89 0.04
C LEU A 176 -0.10 -14.80 -0.05
N ALA A 177 0.62 -15.59 0.75
CA ALA A 177 2.08 -15.68 0.72
C ALA A 177 2.61 -16.74 -0.25
N ASN A 178 1.75 -17.61 -0.82
CA ASN A 178 2.17 -18.75 -1.62
C ASN A 178 2.23 -18.44 -3.11
N GLN A 179 1.41 -17.51 -3.58
CA GLN A 179 1.27 -17.18 -5.00
C GLN A 179 0.85 -15.72 -5.21
N PHE A 180 0.85 -15.28 -6.46
CA PHE A 180 0.32 -13.97 -6.81
C PHE A 180 -1.21 -13.97 -6.76
N HIS A 181 -1.74 -12.88 -6.22
CA HIS A 181 -3.16 -12.55 -6.22
C HIS A 181 -3.39 -11.18 -6.82
N ASN A 182 -4.60 -10.94 -7.31
CA ASN A 182 -5.04 -9.61 -7.73
C ASN A 182 -5.79 -8.96 -6.57
N TYR A 183 -5.18 -7.95 -5.96
CA TYR A 183 -5.82 -7.10 -4.98
C TYR A 183 -6.39 -5.87 -5.69
N LYS A 184 -7.68 -5.64 -5.53
CA LYS A 184 -8.33 -4.47 -6.10
C LYS A 184 -8.97 -3.62 -5.01
N LEU A 185 -8.68 -2.33 -5.04
CA LEU A 185 -9.28 -1.30 -4.20
C LEU A 185 -10.08 -0.37 -5.10
N VAL A 186 -11.36 -0.17 -4.78
CA VAL A 186 -12.25 0.77 -5.47
C VAL A 186 -12.59 1.88 -4.49
N TRP A 187 -12.08 3.08 -4.77
CA TRP A 187 -12.28 4.26 -3.95
C TRP A 187 -13.19 5.25 -4.68
N GLN A 188 -14.34 5.53 -4.07
CA GLN A 188 -15.36 6.43 -4.56
C GLN A 188 -15.84 7.35 -3.41
N PRO A 189 -16.51 8.47 -3.68
CA PRO A 189 -17.06 9.32 -2.62
C PRO A 189 -17.98 8.59 -1.64
N GLU A 190 -18.69 7.56 -2.11
CA GLU A 190 -19.67 6.80 -1.34
C GLU A 190 -19.06 5.70 -0.49
N GLY A 191 -17.79 5.35 -0.74
CA GLY A 191 -17.14 4.24 0.01
C GLY A 191 -15.86 3.72 -0.62
N VAL A 192 -15.27 2.79 0.10
CA VAL A 192 -14.08 2.05 -0.32
C VAL A 192 -14.39 0.56 -0.30
N LYS A 193 -14.02 -0.15 -1.39
CA LYS A 193 -14.23 -1.60 -1.51
C LYS A 193 -12.92 -2.30 -1.80
N TRP A 194 -12.71 -3.44 -1.14
CA TRP A 194 -11.56 -4.30 -1.37
C TRP A 194 -12.00 -5.63 -1.98
N TYR A 195 -11.21 -6.09 -2.94
CA TYR A 195 -11.42 -7.39 -3.59
C TYR A 195 -10.09 -8.16 -3.61
N ILE A 196 -10.17 -9.47 -3.48
CA ILE A 196 -9.07 -10.40 -3.73
C ILE A 196 -9.54 -11.38 -4.81
N ASP A 197 -8.83 -11.44 -5.93
CA ASP A 197 -9.16 -12.27 -7.10
C ASP A 197 -10.61 -12.11 -7.57
N GLY A 198 -11.10 -10.89 -7.55
CA GLY A 198 -12.46 -10.54 -7.96
C GLY A 198 -13.54 -10.72 -6.89
N VAL A 199 -13.24 -11.37 -5.78
CA VAL A 199 -14.17 -11.54 -4.66
C VAL A 199 -14.16 -10.31 -3.76
N LEU A 200 -15.32 -9.70 -3.48
CA LEU A 200 -15.46 -8.61 -2.52
C LEU A 200 -15.19 -9.12 -1.11
N VAL A 201 -14.23 -8.53 -0.42
CA VAL A 201 -13.80 -8.95 0.92
C VAL A 201 -14.05 -7.90 2.00
N ALA A 202 -14.13 -6.61 1.64
CA ALA A 202 -14.52 -5.53 2.55
C ALA A 202 -15.23 -4.41 1.79
N ASN A 203 -16.16 -3.71 2.46
CA ASN A 203 -16.94 -2.61 1.90
C ASN A 203 -17.27 -1.58 2.98
N HIS A 204 -16.56 -0.46 2.97
CA HIS A 204 -16.65 0.58 3.99
C HIS A 204 -17.33 1.83 3.45
N HIS A 205 -18.24 2.40 4.24
CA HIS A 205 -18.98 3.62 3.95
C HIS A 205 -18.71 4.73 4.97
N THR A 206 -17.82 4.49 5.94
CA THR A 206 -17.41 5.43 6.97
C THR A 206 -15.91 5.72 6.85
N ASN A 207 -15.48 6.89 7.34
CA ASN A 207 -14.10 7.35 7.27
C ASN A 207 -13.53 7.31 5.83
N VAL A 208 -14.38 7.59 4.83
CA VAL A 208 -13.97 7.62 3.42
C VAL A 208 -13.14 8.88 3.16
N PRO A 209 -11.86 8.75 2.81
CA PRO A 209 -11.02 9.92 2.56
C PRO A 209 -11.35 10.61 1.25
N VAL A 210 -10.91 11.87 1.11
CA VAL A 210 -11.23 12.71 -0.06
C VAL A 210 -9.98 13.28 -0.76
N ALA A 211 -8.87 13.45 -0.05
CA ALA A 211 -7.66 14.04 -0.62
C ALA A 211 -6.85 13.01 -1.44
N PRO A 212 -6.29 13.37 -2.61
CA PRO A 212 -5.43 12.47 -3.36
C PRO A 212 -4.21 12.02 -2.55
N ALA A 213 -3.77 10.78 -2.75
CA ALA A 213 -2.72 10.11 -1.98
C ALA A 213 -1.65 9.46 -2.87
N TYR A 214 -0.49 9.18 -2.28
CA TYR A 214 0.58 8.42 -2.93
C TYR A 214 0.27 6.93 -2.86
N ILE A 215 0.59 6.18 -3.91
CA ILE A 215 0.64 4.72 -3.87
C ILE A 215 1.95 4.32 -3.21
N ILE A 216 1.87 3.48 -2.18
CA ILE A 216 3.03 2.95 -1.45
C ILE A 216 3.01 1.43 -1.46
N LEU A 217 4.17 0.83 -1.69
CA LEU A 217 4.42 -0.59 -1.54
C LEU A 217 5.49 -0.76 -0.48
N GLN A 218 5.29 -1.67 0.46
CA GLN A 218 6.29 -1.91 1.49
C GLN A 218 6.34 -3.37 1.95
N ILE A 219 7.50 -3.72 2.51
CA ILE A 219 7.69 -4.83 3.44
C ILE A 219 8.52 -4.32 4.61
N ARG A 220 8.08 -4.59 5.83
CA ARG A 220 8.79 -4.18 7.03
C ARG A 220 8.81 -5.27 8.08
N GLY A 221 9.81 -5.22 8.95
CA GLY A 221 9.90 -6.09 10.11
C GLY A 221 9.23 -5.48 11.32
N THR A 222 8.64 -6.33 12.14
CA THR A 222 8.11 -5.99 13.46
C THR A 222 8.59 -6.99 14.50
N ASN A 223 8.50 -6.65 15.78
CA ASN A 223 8.75 -7.56 16.91
C ASN A 223 7.67 -7.31 17.98
N SER A 224 6.42 -7.56 17.61
CA SER A 224 5.24 -7.20 18.41
C SER A 224 4.26 -8.36 18.49
N ASP A 225 3.82 -8.72 19.68
CA ASP A 225 2.76 -9.73 19.84
C ASP A 225 1.41 -9.27 19.29
N GLN A 226 1.22 -7.96 19.17
CA GLN A 226 -0.05 -7.36 18.75
C GLN A 226 -0.17 -7.18 17.25
N TRP A 227 0.96 -6.95 16.53
CA TRP A 227 0.92 -6.57 15.11
C TRP A 227 2.08 -7.19 14.33
N GLY A 228 1.77 -8.11 13.41
CA GLY A 228 2.73 -8.81 12.57
C GLY A 228 3.52 -9.92 13.26
N GLY A 229 3.50 -10.01 14.59
CA GLY A 229 4.13 -11.07 15.38
C GLY A 229 5.55 -10.76 15.80
N LYS A 230 6.15 -11.68 16.56
CA LYS A 230 7.55 -11.63 16.95
C LYS A 230 8.46 -11.83 15.75
N ALA A 231 9.61 -11.17 15.79
CA ALA A 231 10.63 -11.31 14.75
C ALA A 231 11.11 -12.75 14.60
N THR A 232 11.19 -13.22 13.36
CA THR A 232 11.93 -14.45 13.01
C THR A 232 13.30 -14.00 12.51
N LEU A 233 14.34 -14.32 13.29
CA LEU A 233 15.68 -13.84 13.04
C LEU A 233 16.39 -14.67 11.96
N ASP A 234 17.33 -14.02 11.26
CA ASP A 234 18.24 -14.62 10.28
C ASP A 234 17.55 -15.32 9.10
N VAL A 235 16.29 -14.94 8.85
CA VAL A 235 15.49 -15.36 7.69
C VAL A 235 15.11 -14.13 6.88
N THR A 236 15.45 -14.13 5.59
CA THR A 236 14.99 -13.08 4.66
C THR A 236 13.59 -13.42 4.16
N ARG A 237 12.70 -12.44 4.19
CA ARG A 237 11.35 -12.56 3.61
C ARG A 237 11.20 -11.59 2.45
N TYR A 238 10.36 -11.97 1.50
CA TYR A 238 10.22 -11.30 0.22
C TYR A 238 8.74 -11.08 -0.11
N ALA A 239 8.41 -9.88 -0.56
CA ALA A 239 7.15 -9.58 -1.23
C ALA A 239 7.43 -9.25 -2.70
N TYR A 240 6.53 -9.65 -3.59
CA TYR A 240 6.71 -9.49 -5.02
C TYR A 240 5.55 -8.73 -5.65
N VAL A 241 5.84 -7.82 -6.58
CA VAL A 241 4.84 -7.05 -7.31
C VAL A 241 5.09 -7.16 -8.81
N LYS A 242 4.12 -7.71 -9.54
CA LYS A 242 4.16 -7.82 -11.01
C LYS A 242 3.73 -6.52 -11.69
N SER A 243 2.62 -5.96 -11.23
CA SER A 243 2.05 -4.78 -11.85
C SER A 243 1.12 -4.02 -10.90
N ILE A 244 0.97 -2.73 -11.21
CA ILE A 244 -0.05 -1.85 -10.60
C ILE A 244 -0.79 -1.17 -11.73
N ARG A 245 -2.11 -1.04 -11.59
CA ARG A 245 -2.94 -0.27 -12.51
C ARG A 245 -3.84 0.66 -11.74
N PHE A 246 -4.01 1.86 -12.24
CA PHE A 246 -4.96 2.84 -11.76
C PHE A 246 -5.89 3.27 -12.88
N TYR A 247 -7.17 3.21 -12.63
CA TYR A 247 -8.24 3.68 -13.50
C TYR A 247 -8.98 4.81 -12.77
N PRO A 248 -8.85 6.07 -13.22
CA PRO A 248 -9.57 7.20 -12.63
C PRO A 248 -11.09 6.99 -12.71
N ALA A 249 -11.82 7.55 -11.73
CA ALA A 249 -13.28 7.52 -11.68
C ALA A 249 -13.96 8.31 -12.81
#